data_e08e3075aeff9e72c1ba08bc6a0bb8ca
#
_entry.id   e08e3075aeff9e72c1ba08bc6a0bb8ca
#
_cell.length_a   1.000
_cell.length_b   1.000
_cell.length_c   1.000
_cell.angle_alpha   90.00
_cell.angle_beta   90.00
_cell.angle_gamma   90.00
#
_symmetry.space_group_name_H-M   'P 1'
#
loop_
_entity.id
_entity.type
_entity.pdbx_description
1 polymer ?
#
loop_
_entity_poly.entity_id
_entity_poly.type
_entity_poly.pdbx_seq_one_letter_code
_entity_poly.pdbx_strand_id
1 'polypeptide(L)'
;MQLDPQGVAPDDLSHAGSVVDKAIEYMMDQKIAPISVASALLGGALGLLARSMDDRAIAGVLRNALMSVESGELREMRDQLPGGSEPL
;
A
#
# COMPACT_ATOMS: atom_id res chain seq x y z
N MET A 1 -0.58 18.82 -17.80
CA MET A 1 -0.77 17.67 -16.96
C MET A 1 -1.52 18.02 -15.67
N GLN A 2 -2.48 17.23 -15.35
CA GLN A 2 -3.36 17.47 -14.22
C GLN A 2 -2.99 16.58 -13.06
N LEU A 3 -2.70 17.18 -11.92
CA LEU A 3 -2.45 16.44 -10.71
C LEU A 3 -3.72 16.42 -9.88
N ASP A 4 -3.93 15.32 -9.16
CA ASP A 4 -5.04 15.28 -8.25
C ASP A 4 -4.72 16.14 -7.02
N PRO A 5 -5.69 16.34 -6.12
CA PRO A 5 -5.49 17.23 -4.98
C PRO A 5 -4.32 16.84 -4.07
N GLN A 6 -3.90 15.60 -4.09
CA GLN A 6 -2.77 15.15 -3.31
C GLN A 6 -1.46 15.21 -4.09
N GLY A 7 -1.51 15.68 -5.32
CA GLY A 7 -0.31 15.81 -6.12
C GLY A 7 0.15 14.51 -6.77
N VAL A 8 -0.71 13.50 -6.81
CA VAL A 8 -0.35 12.21 -7.39
C VAL A 8 -0.77 12.16 -8.85
N ALA A 9 0.19 11.95 -9.76
CA ALA A 9 -0.09 11.71 -11.16
C ALA A 9 -0.26 10.21 -11.39
N PRO A 10 -1.16 9.80 -12.29
CA PRO A 10 -1.36 8.37 -12.55
C PRO A 10 -0.08 7.64 -12.95
N ASP A 11 0.78 8.27 -13.73
CA ASP A 11 2.04 7.65 -14.14
C ASP A 11 2.98 7.48 -12.96
N ASP A 12 2.99 8.45 -12.05
CA ASP A 12 3.84 8.34 -10.85
C ASP A 12 3.38 7.19 -9.98
N LEU A 13 2.08 7.06 -9.80
CA LEU A 13 1.55 6.00 -8.96
C LEU A 13 1.86 4.63 -9.57
N SER A 14 1.68 4.50 -10.87
CA SER A 14 1.96 3.25 -11.55
C SER A 14 3.44 2.88 -11.44
N HIS A 15 4.31 3.87 -11.64
CA HIS A 15 5.74 3.63 -11.54
C HIS A 15 6.13 3.25 -10.11
N ALA A 16 5.62 4.00 -9.13
CA ALA A 16 5.91 3.72 -7.72
C ALA A 16 5.42 2.33 -7.33
N GLY A 17 4.22 1.96 -7.78
CA GLY A 17 3.68 0.65 -7.51
C GLY A 17 4.55 -0.46 -8.05
N SER A 18 5.08 -0.26 -9.27
CA SER A 18 5.95 -1.24 -9.89
C SER A 18 7.24 -1.42 -9.08
N VAL A 19 7.81 -0.32 -8.61
CA VAL A 19 9.02 -0.38 -7.79
C VAL A 19 8.75 -1.08 -6.46
N VAL A 20 7.63 -0.74 -5.82
CA VAL A 20 7.25 -1.36 -4.56
C VAL A 20 7.04 -2.85 -4.74
N ASP A 21 6.36 -3.25 -5.82
CA ASP A 21 6.13 -4.67 -6.08
C ASP A 21 7.44 -5.45 -6.21
N LYS A 22 8.41 -4.87 -6.90
CA LYS A 22 9.71 -5.53 -7.04
C LYS A 22 10.44 -5.62 -5.72
N ALA A 23 10.32 -4.59 -4.89
CA ALA A 23 10.93 -4.61 -3.57
C ALA A 23 10.29 -5.70 -2.71
N ILE A 24 8.98 -5.85 -2.80
CA ILE A 24 8.27 -6.88 -2.06
C ILE A 24 8.73 -8.26 -2.50
N GLU A 25 8.81 -8.47 -3.82
CA GLU A 25 9.28 -9.74 -4.37
C GLU A 25 10.67 -10.08 -3.84
N TYR A 26 11.55 -9.08 -3.84
CA TYR A 26 12.90 -9.29 -3.35
C TYR A 26 12.90 -9.73 -1.89
N MET A 27 12.14 -9.02 -1.07
CA MET A 27 12.09 -9.32 0.35
C MET A 27 11.48 -10.70 0.62
N MET A 28 10.46 -11.07 -0.15
CA MET A 28 9.85 -12.38 0.00
C MET A 28 10.83 -13.48 -0.42
N ASP A 29 11.62 -13.24 -1.45
CA ASP A 29 12.65 -14.18 -1.87
C ASP A 29 13.73 -14.34 -0.80
N GLN A 30 13.96 -13.30 -0.01
CA GLN A 30 14.91 -13.36 1.09
C GLN A 30 14.33 -14.02 2.33
N LYS A 31 13.11 -14.55 2.23
CA LYS A 31 12.43 -15.25 3.32
C LYS A 31 12.11 -14.35 4.51
N ILE A 32 11.94 -13.06 4.25
CA ILE A 32 11.50 -12.13 5.28
C ILE A 32 9.99 -12.36 5.47
N ALA A 33 9.55 -12.43 6.72
CA ALA A 33 8.15 -12.69 7.01
C ALA A 33 7.25 -11.61 6.41
N PRO A 34 6.12 -11.99 5.81
CA PRO A 34 5.22 -11.00 5.20
C PRO A 34 4.80 -9.88 6.12
N ILE A 35 4.55 -10.17 7.39
CA ILE A 35 4.15 -9.11 8.32
C ILE A 35 5.29 -8.12 8.56
N SER A 36 6.52 -8.59 8.53
CA SER A 36 7.68 -7.71 8.67
C SER A 36 7.80 -6.81 7.44
N VAL A 37 7.58 -7.37 6.25
CA VAL A 37 7.61 -6.60 5.01
C VAL A 37 6.52 -5.53 5.05
N ALA A 38 5.31 -5.93 5.40
CA ALA A 38 4.17 -5.02 5.45
C ALA A 38 4.41 -3.90 6.47
N SER A 39 4.93 -4.26 7.65
CA SER A 39 5.19 -3.27 8.70
C SER A 39 6.25 -2.27 8.27
N ALA A 40 7.29 -2.74 7.60
CA ALA A 40 8.33 -1.86 7.10
C ALA A 40 7.80 -0.91 6.04
N LEU A 41 6.97 -1.42 5.14
CA LEU A 41 6.36 -0.59 4.10
C LEU A 41 5.45 0.46 4.71
N LEU A 42 4.64 0.06 5.69
CA LEU A 42 3.74 0.98 6.36
C LEU A 42 4.51 2.07 7.09
N GLY A 43 5.57 1.68 7.82
CA GLY A 43 6.41 2.65 8.50
C GLY A 43 7.05 3.63 7.54
N GLY A 44 7.54 3.12 6.41
CA GLY A 44 8.10 3.98 5.38
C GLY A 44 7.08 4.94 4.82
N ALA A 45 5.85 4.45 4.59
CA ALA A 45 4.78 5.29 4.08
C ALA A 45 4.45 6.41 5.06
N LEU A 46 4.33 6.07 6.34
CA LEU A 46 4.03 7.07 7.36
C LEU A 46 5.12 8.13 7.46
N GLY A 47 6.38 7.70 7.42
CA GLY A 47 7.49 8.64 7.46
C GLY A 47 7.48 9.57 6.26
N LEU A 48 7.14 9.04 5.10
CA LEU A 48 7.08 9.83 3.89
C LEU A 48 5.94 10.86 3.97
N LEU A 49 4.77 10.43 4.45
CA LEU A 49 3.63 11.32 4.57
C LEU A 49 3.91 12.44 5.59
N ALA A 50 4.64 12.12 6.65
CA ALA A 50 4.95 13.11 7.68
C ALA A 50 5.78 14.28 7.17
N ARG A 51 6.41 14.10 6.01
CA ARG A 51 7.24 15.16 5.43
C ARG A 51 6.40 16.23 4.75
N SER A 52 5.15 15.93 4.40
CA SER A 52 4.33 16.88 3.65
C SER A 52 2.94 17.07 4.22
N MET A 53 2.56 16.33 5.23
CA MET A 53 1.21 16.39 5.80
C MET A 53 1.27 16.49 7.31
N ASP A 54 0.24 17.11 7.90
CA ASP A 54 0.14 17.11 9.36
C ASP A 54 -0.54 15.81 9.82
N ASP A 55 -0.56 15.63 11.13
CA ASP A 55 -1.08 14.40 11.72
C ASP A 55 -2.52 14.12 11.35
N ARG A 56 -3.33 15.17 11.28
CA ARG A 56 -4.75 15.00 10.95
C ARG A 56 -4.93 14.48 9.54
N ALA A 57 -4.15 15.01 8.59
CA ALA A 57 -4.23 14.56 7.21
C ALA A 57 -3.77 13.12 7.07
N ILE A 58 -2.70 12.77 7.77
CA ILE A 58 -2.18 11.40 7.76
C ILE A 58 -3.23 10.47 8.34
N ALA A 59 -3.85 10.85 9.44
CA ALA A 59 -4.90 10.04 10.06
C ALA A 59 -6.05 9.81 9.07
N GLY A 60 -6.37 10.83 8.26
CA GLY A 60 -7.40 10.68 7.24
C GLY A 60 -7.05 9.63 6.20
N VAL A 61 -5.79 9.63 5.75
CA VAL A 61 -5.32 8.64 4.78
C VAL A 61 -5.45 7.24 5.38
N LEU A 62 -5.03 7.07 6.62
CA LEU A 62 -5.10 5.77 7.27
C LEU A 62 -6.54 5.34 7.53
N ARG A 63 -7.40 6.29 7.84
CA ARG A 63 -8.81 5.98 8.05
C ARG A 63 -9.45 5.45 6.77
N ASN A 64 -9.10 6.04 5.63
CA ASN A 64 -9.59 5.53 4.36
C ASN A 64 -9.10 4.11 4.10
N ALA A 65 -7.85 3.84 4.43
CA ALA A 65 -7.30 2.49 4.27
C ALA A 65 -8.04 1.52 5.18
N LEU A 66 -8.32 1.93 6.41
CA LEU A 66 -9.07 1.10 7.34
C LEU A 66 -10.46 0.79 6.81
N MET A 67 -11.12 1.80 6.25
CA MET A 67 -12.46 1.60 5.69
C MET A 67 -12.44 0.62 4.54
N SER A 68 -11.39 0.64 3.73
CA SER A 68 -11.26 -0.32 2.63
C SER A 68 -11.17 -1.74 3.15
N VAL A 69 -10.45 -1.95 4.25
CA VAL A 69 -10.37 -3.26 4.87
C VAL A 69 -11.74 -3.69 5.39
N GLU A 70 -12.41 -2.78 6.10
CA GLU A 70 -13.69 -3.09 6.74
C GLU A 70 -14.79 -3.34 5.73
N SER A 71 -14.73 -2.70 4.57
CA SER A 71 -15.75 -2.87 3.54
C SER A 71 -15.58 -4.14 2.74
N GLY A 72 -14.48 -4.85 2.93
CA GLY A 72 -14.25 -6.10 2.23
C GLY A 72 -13.51 -5.97 0.91
N GLU A 73 -13.02 -4.78 0.56
CA GLU A 73 -12.32 -4.59 -0.71
C GLU A 73 -11.09 -5.49 -0.82
N LEU A 74 -10.42 -5.74 0.30
CA LEU A 74 -9.24 -6.60 0.26
C LEU A 74 -9.59 -8.05 -0.02
N ARG A 75 -10.78 -8.47 0.38
CA ARG A 75 -11.22 -9.82 0.05
C ARG A 75 -11.42 -9.98 -1.45
N GLU A 76 -11.95 -8.96 -2.11
CA GLU A 76 -12.10 -8.97 -3.55
C GLU A 76 -10.73 -9.03 -4.24
N MET A 77 -9.79 -8.26 -3.73
CA MET A 77 -8.44 -8.27 -4.27
C MET A 77 -7.81 -9.66 -4.11
N ARG A 78 -8.02 -10.28 -2.96
CA ARG A 78 -7.48 -11.60 -2.67
C ARG A 78 -8.03 -12.65 -3.62
N ASP A 79 -9.31 -12.53 -3.93
CA ASP A 79 -9.97 -13.48 -4.84
C ASP A 79 -9.45 -13.38 -6.26
N GLN A 80 -8.91 -12.23 -6.63
CA GLN A 80 -8.41 -12.01 -7.97
C GLN A 80 -6.95 -12.42 -8.14
N LEU A 81 -6.25 -12.67 -7.05
CA LEU A 81 -4.85 -13.05 -7.12
C LEU A 81 -4.73 -14.55 -7.46
N PRO A 82 -3.75 -14.91 -8.31
CA PRO A 82 -3.52 -16.32 -8.58
C PRO A 82 -3.20 -17.06 -7.29
N GLY A 83 -3.98 -18.09 -6.99
CA GLY A 83 -3.80 -18.84 -5.76
C GLY A 83 -4.24 -18.13 -4.52
N GLY A 84 -4.68 -16.87 -4.65
CA GLY A 84 -5.04 -16.08 -3.49
C GLY A 84 -6.36 -16.49 -2.87
N SER A 85 -7.18 -17.21 -3.60
CA SER A 85 -8.47 -17.64 -3.10
C SER A 85 -8.40 -18.97 -2.38
N GLU A 86 -7.22 -19.45 -2.16
CA GLU A 86 -7.01 -20.75 -1.55
C GLU A 86 -7.62 -20.78 -0.16
N PRO A 87 -8.54 -21.66 0.11
CA PRO A 87 -9.09 -21.78 1.46
C PRO A 87 -8.06 -22.41 2.36
N LEU A 88 -8.08 -22.00 3.58
CA LEU A 88 -7.16 -22.57 4.55
C LEU A 88 -7.79 -23.71 5.31
#